data_6bb8a6c8829a415ca30514befcf53d5e
#
_entry.id   6bb8a6c8829a415ca30514befcf53d5e
#
_cell.length_a   1.000
_cell.length_b   1.000
_cell.length_c   1.000
_cell.angle_alpha   90.00
_cell.angle_beta   90.00
_cell.angle_gamma   90.00
#
_symmetry.space_group_name_H-M   'P 1'
#
loop_
_entity.id
_entity.type
_entity.pdbx_description
1 polymer ?
#
loop_
_entity_poly.entity_id
_entity_poly.type
_entity_poly.pdbx_seq_one_letter_code
_entity_poly.pdbx_strand_id
1 'polypeptide(L)'
;MRIALLFALNAGFMDGFSFFHFNDRFIGAQSGNVIQAGINIAEGNFTRFWDFAIPIIFFILGVMTRGFYSHYLMKRRKLDATYLLLVQWFGITAFALAYGFNFPLSASFYVGFFSYFMAIQYDAFTKVHGRAYGSIFMTGNMKSMSANLAQYIITRDQEKLRSAGIYVLLIGLFFTGAGLATLSGHLFGNWTMLGSSLLIGAVYFIIRFETA
;
A
#
# COMPACT_ATOMS: atom_id res chain seq x y z
N MET A 1 13.65 -2.01 -9.90
CA MET A 1 12.93 -0.75 -10.16
C MET A 1 11.47 -0.99 -10.50
N ARG A 2 11.13 -1.77 -11.53
CA ARG A 2 9.76 -2.05 -12.01
C ARG A 2 8.79 -2.42 -10.86
N ILE A 3 9.20 -3.35 -10.00
CA ILE A 3 8.41 -3.82 -8.84
C ILE A 3 8.04 -2.68 -7.89
N ALA A 4 9.00 -1.81 -7.52
CA ALA A 4 8.74 -0.67 -6.64
C ALA A 4 7.75 0.33 -7.26
N LEU A 5 7.84 0.55 -8.57
CA LEU A 5 6.92 1.42 -9.31
C LEU A 5 5.50 0.85 -9.34
N LEU A 6 5.36 -0.45 -9.59
CA LEU A 6 4.06 -1.14 -9.54
C LEU A 6 3.46 -1.13 -8.14
N PHE A 7 4.27 -1.29 -7.10
CA PHE A 7 3.80 -1.19 -5.72
C PHE A 7 3.35 0.23 -5.36
N ALA A 8 4.06 1.26 -5.82
CA ALA A 8 3.62 2.65 -5.61
C ALA A 8 2.30 2.95 -6.34
N LEU A 9 2.16 2.50 -7.59
CA LEU A 9 0.92 2.60 -8.35
C LEU A 9 -0.23 1.89 -7.63
N ASN A 10 -0.01 0.63 -7.20
CA ASN A 10 -1.00 -0.15 -6.48
C ASN A 10 -1.39 0.48 -5.14
N ALA A 11 -0.43 1.01 -4.40
CA ALA A 11 -0.71 1.67 -3.13
C ALA A 11 -1.60 2.91 -3.31
N GLY A 12 -1.31 3.75 -4.30
CA GLY A 12 -2.16 4.87 -4.65
C GLY A 12 -3.54 4.43 -5.12
N PHE A 13 -3.62 3.35 -5.92
CA PHE A 13 -4.88 2.79 -6.37
C PHE A 13 -5.76 2.31 -5.20
N MET A 14 -5.18 1.59 -4.25
CA MET A 14 -5.89 1.09 -3.08
C MET A 14 -6.36 2.23 -2.16
N ASP A 15 -5.52 3.23 -1.89
CA ASP A 15 -5.89 4.39 -1.07
C ASP A 15 -6.93 5.28 -1.77
N GLY A 16 -6.78 5.52 -3.07
CA GLY A 16 -7.77 6.27 -3.87
C GLY A 16 -9.13 5.56 -3.90
N PHE A 17 -9.12 4.24 -4.11
CA PHE A 17 -10.34 3.42 -4.07
C PHE A 17 -11.01 3.50 -2.70
N SER A 18 -10.27 3.27 -1.61
CA SER A 18 -10.85 3.23 -0.27
C SER A 18 -11.37 4.59 0.18
N PHE A 19 -10.68 5.66 -0.15
CA PHE A 19 -11.13 7.02 0.14
C PHE A 19 -12.47 7.31 -0.53
N PHE A 20 -12.62 6.95 -1.79
CA PHE A 20 -13.84 7.19 -2.57
C PHE A 20 -15.01 6.27 -2.19
N HIS A 21 -14.74 4.95 -1.99
CA HIS A 21 -15.80 3.95 -1.77
C HIS A 21 -16.13 3.69 -0.29
N PHE A 22 -15.22 4.01 0.64
CA PHE A 22 -15.34 3.67 2.05
C PHE A 22 -15.31 4.90 2.97
N ASN A 23 -15.90 6.03 2.54
CA ASN A 23 -16.09 7.23 3.35
C ASN A 23 -14.80 7.70 4.05
N ASP A 24 -13.83 8.15 3.24
CA ASP A 24 -12.58 8.81 3.67
C ASP A 24 -11.60 7.93 4.46
N ARG A 25 -11.76 6.60 4.44
CA ARG A 25 -10.81 5.67 5.06
C ARG A 25 -9.65 5.37 4.13
N PHE A 26 -8.48 5.13 4.71
CA PHE A 26 -7.27 4.75 3.98
C PHE A 26 -6.87 3.30 4.26
N ILE A 27 -6.41 2.61 3.22
CA ILE A 27 -5.83 1.26 3.33
C ILE A 27 -4.36 1.36 3.74
N GLY A 28 -3.58 2.24 3.11
CA GLY A 28 -2.15 2.42 3.34
C GLY A 28 -1.80 3.65 4.17
N ALA A 29 -2.47 4.80 3.95
CA ALA A 29 -2.16 6.06 4.61
C ALA A 29 -2.69 6.13 6.05
N GLN A 30 -2.15 5.29 6.95
CA GLN A 30 -2.65 5.14 8.31
C GLN A 30 -2.58 6.43 9.16
N SER A 31 -1.71 7.38 8.83
CA SER A 31 -1.70 8.70 9.48
C SER A 31 -3.02 9.45 9.31
N GLY A 32 -3.67 9.30 8.14
CA GLY A 32 -5.01 9.84 7.92
C GLY A 32 -6.05 9.18 8.83
N ASN A 33 -6.01 7.84 8.93
CA ASN A 33 -6.90 7.11 9.84
C ASN A 33 -6.68 7.49 11.31
N VAL A 34 -5.42 7.68 11.74
CA VAL A 34 -5.08 8.11 13.12
C VAL A 34 -5.66 9.51 13.42
N ILE A 35 -5.53 10.46 12.48
CA ILE A 35 -6.11 11.80 12.64
C ILE A 35 -7.63 11.71 12.78
N GLN A 36 -8.29 10.99 11.89
CA GLN A 36 -9.74 10.83 11.91
C GLN A 36 -10.23 10.11 13.17
N ALA A 37 -9.53 9.08 13.63
CA ALA A 37 -9.82 8.41 14.89
C ALA A 37 -9.72 9.38 16.07
N GLY A 38 -8.64 10.20 16.12
CA GLY A 38 -8.47 11.20 17.17
C GLY A 38 -9.58 12.27 17.20
N ILE A 39 -9.97 12.77 16.03
CA ILE A 39 -11.07 13.73 15.91
C ILE A 39 -12.38 13.12 16.41
N ASN A 40 -12.76 11.95 15.92
CA ASN A 40 -14.03 11.33 16.23
C ASN A 40 -14.16 10.91 17.71
N ILE A 41 -13.06 10.49 18.37
CA ILE A 41 -13.09 10.19 19.80
C ILE A 41 -13.26 11.48 20.64
N ALA A 42 -12.63 12.58 20.23
CA ALA A 42 -12.76 13.86 20.90
C ALA A 42 -14.18 14.45 20.78
N GLU A 43 -14.86 14.19 19.67
CA GLU A 43 -16.26 14.56 19.42
C GLU A 43 -17.28 13.60 20.05
N GLY A 44 -16.84 12.52 20.72
CA GLY A 44 -17.72 11.50 21.32
C GLY A 44 -18.38 10.58 20.29
N ASN A 45 -17.93 10.60 19.03
CA ASN A 45 -18.46 9.75 17.97
C ASN A 45 -17.75 8.39 17.93
N PHE A 46 -18.09 7.53 18.91
CA PHE A 46 -17.42 6.22 19.07
C PHE A 46 -17.65 5.27 17.90
N THR A 47 -18.78 5.36 17.22
CA THR A 47 -19.05 4.52 16.04
C THR A 47 -18.07 4.87 14.93
N ARG A 48 -17.91 6.15 14.63
CA ARG A 48 -17.00 6.59 13.58
C ARG A 48 -15.52 6.47 14.00
N PHE A 49 -15.21 6.53 15.29
CA PHE A 49 -13.87 6.19 15.81
C PHE A 49 -13.48 4.77 15.37
N TRP A 50 -14.32 3.77 15.55
CA TRP A 50 -14.03 2.40 15.16
C TRP A 50 -13.89 2.22 13.66
N ASP A 51 -14.54 3.06 12.86
CA ASP A 51 -14.37 3.07 11.41
C ASP A 51 -12.93 3.29 10.97
N PHE A 52 -12.18 4.08 11.71
CA PHE A 52 -10.76 4.37 11.45
C PHE A 52 -9.81 3.52 12.31
N ALA A 53 -10.21 3.13 13.50
CA ALA A 53 -9.38 2.32 14.40
C ALA A 53 -9.19 0.88 13.87
N ILE A 54 -10.23 0.28 13.28
CA ILE A 54 -10.15 -1.08 12.71
C ILE A 54 -9.06 -1.19 11.64
N PRO A 55 -8.99 -0.35 10.59
CA PRO A 55 -7.89 -0.35 9.63
C PRO A 55 -6.49 -0.23 10.27
N ILE A 56 -6.35 0.62 11.29
CA ILE A 56 -5.07 0.78 12.02
C ILE A 56 -4.68 -0.53 12.71
N ILE A 57 -5.61 -1.16 13.42
CA ILE A 57 -5.36 -2.44 14.11
C ILE A 57 -4.95 -3.52 13.11
N PHE A 58 -5.67 -3.66 12.00
CA PHE A 58 -5.36 -4.64 10.97
C PHE A 58 -4.01 -4.38 10.30
N PHE A 59 -3.65 -3.11 10.08
CA PHE A 59 -2.33 -2.74 9.57
C PHE A 59 -1.22 -3.18 10.53
N ILE A 60 -1.37 -2.90 11.84
CA ILE A 60 -0.42 -3.35 12.88
C ILE A 60 -0.29 -4.87 12.86
N LEU A 61 -1.40 -5.60 12.80
CA LEU A 61 -1.40 -7.06 12.72
C LEU A 61 -0.70 -7.56 11.46
N GLY A 62 -0.84 -6.88 10.32
CA GLY A 62 -0.14 -7.22 9.09
C GLY A 62 1.38 -7.09 9.20
N VAL A 63 1.88 -5.99 9.79
CA VAL A 63 3.32 -5.80 10.07
C VAL A 63 3.82 -6.87 11.03
N MET A 64 3.08 -7.15 12.11
CA MET A 64 3.43 -8.21 13.07
C MET A 64 3.50 -9.59 12.41
N THR A 65 2.52 -9.92 11.55
CA THR A 65 2.52 -11.18 10.79
C THR A 65 3.77 -11.30 9.93
N ARG A 66 4.18 -10.23 9.25
CA ARG A 66 5.42 -10.19 8.46
C ARG A 66 6.66 -10.41 9.34
N GLY A 67 6.70 -9.79 10.53
CA GLY A 67 7.78 -9.98 11.50
C GLY A 67 7.90 -11.44 11.96
N PHE A 68 6.79 -12.07 12.35
CA PHE A 68 6.74 -13.48 12.73
C PHE A 68 7.12 -14.40 11.58
N TYR A 69 6.60 -14.15 10.38
CA TYR A 69 6.96 -14.89 9.19
C TYR A 69 8.47 -14.86 8.93
N SER A 70 9.08 -13.67 8.99
CA SER A 70 10.52 -13.49 8.82
C SER A 70 11.32 -14.28 9.85
N HIS A 71 10.93 -14.20 11.11
CA HIS A 71 11.65 -14.84 12.20
C HIS A 71 11.56 -16.39 12.13
N TYR A 72 10.36 -16.93 11.96
CA TYR A 72 10.12 -18.36 12.09
C TYR A 72 10.30 -19.15 10.79
N LEU A 73 9.95 -18.58 9.64
CA LEU A 73 9.90 -19.30 8.38
C LEU A 73 11.07 -18.97 7.45
N MET A 74 11.41 -17.70 7.25
CA MET A 74 12.54 -17.34 6.40
C MET A 74 13.88 -17.78 7.01
N LYS A 75 14.06 -17.59 8.32
CA LYS A 75 15.27 -18.03 9.05
C LYS A 75 15.51 -19.54 8.91
N ARG A 76 14.45 -20.32 8.78
CA ARG A 76 14.51 -21.77 8.57
C ARG A 76 14.64 -22.20 7.11
N ARG A 77 14.83 -21.23 6.17
CA ARG A 77 14.90 -21.45 4.71
C ARG A 77 13.70 -22.22 4.14
N LYS A 78 12.53 -22.14 4.77
CA LYS A 78 11.34 -22.88 4.33
C LYS A 78 10.53 -22.12 3.29
N LEU A 79 10.49 -20.78 3.38
CA LEU A 79 9.69 -19.92 2.50
C LEU A 79 10.44 -18.60 2.26
N ASP A 80 10.22 -17.98 1.12
CA ASP A 80 10.78 -16.68 0.74
C ASP A 80 9.73 -15.54 0.73
N ALA A 81 10.14 -14.32 0.42
CA ALA A 81 9.25 -13.16 0.35
C ALA A 81 8.17 -13.30 -0.75
N THR A 82 8.42 -14.10 -1.78
CA THR A 82 7.49 -14.34 -2.89
C THR A 82 6.24 -15.06 -2.43
N TYR A 83 6.37 -15.92 -1.41
CA TYR A 83 5.22 -16.58 -0.82
C TYR A 83 4.25 -15.62 -0.13
N LEU A 84 4.78 -14.57 0.51
CA LEU A 84 3.95 -13.52 1.09
C LEU A 84 3.17 -12.74 0.04
N LEU A 85 3.73 -12.54 -1.15
CA LEU A 85 3.01 -11.94 -2.27
C LEU A 85 1.85 -12.81 -2.74
N LEU A 86 1.99 -14.13 -2.74
CA LEU A 86 0.88 -15.04 -3.02
C LEU A 86 -0.23 -14.89 -2.00
N VAL A 87 0.10 -14.91 -0.71
CA VAL A 87 -0.89 -14.73 0.38
C VAL A 87 -1.61 -13.39 0.22
N GLN A 88 -0.87 -12.32 -0.05
CA GLN A 88 -1.44 -11.00 -0.30
C GLN A 88 -2.36 -11.02 -1.52
N TRP A 89 -1.90 -11.57 -2.65
CA TRP A 89 -2.68 -11.62 -3.88
C TRP A 89 -3.99 -12.36 -3.70
N PHE A 90 -3.95 -13.57 -3.15
CA PHE A 90 -5.16 -14.34 -2.85
C PHE A 90 -6.07 -13.62 -1.86
N GLY A 91 -5.52 -13.03 -0.80
CA GLY A 91 -6.31 -12.29 0.19
C GLY A 91 -7.00 -11.07 -0.40
N ILE A 92 -6.27 -10.23 -1.14
CA ILE A 92 -6.86 -9.05 -1.80
C ILE A 92 -7.91 -9.49 -2.84
N THR A 93 -7.62 -10.54 -3.63
CA THR A 93 -8.58 -11.06 -4.62
C THR A 93 -9.85 -11.54 -3.93
N ALA A 94 -9.74 -12.33 -2.86
CA ALA A 94 -10.89 -12.85 -2.13
C ALA A 94 -11.80 -11.74 -1.58
N PHE A 95 -11.20 -10.72 -0.93
CA PHE A 95 -11.98 -9.59 -0.40
C PHE A 95 -12.49 -8.64 -1.49
N ALA A 96 -11.77 -8.48 -2.61
CA ALA A 96 -12.25 -7.72 -3.76
C ALA A 96 -13.47 -8.41 -4.42
N LEU A 97 -13.44 -9.74 -4.56
CA LEU A 97 -14.60 -10.51 -5.03
C LEU A 97 -15.77 -10.44 -4.04
N ALA A 98 -15.52 -10.60 -2.74
CA ALA A 98 -16.54 -10.48 -1.72
C ALA A 98 -17.23 -9.10 -1.78
N TYR A 99 -16.46 -8.02 -1.95
CA TYR A 99 -17.00 -6.68 -2.11
C TYR A 99 -17.78 -6.52 -3.42
N GLY A 100 -17.26 -7.04 -4.54
CA GLY A 100 -17.95 -7.04 -5.84
C GLY A 100 -19.31 -7.74 -5.79
N PHE A 101 -19.39 -8.88 -5.08
CA PHE A 101 -20.64 -9.62 -4.86
C PHE A 101 -21.52 -9.08 -3.73
N ASN A 102 -21.20 -7.91 -3.15
CA ASN A 102 -21.92 -7.30 -2.03
C ASN A 102 -22.06 -8.22 -0.80
N PHE A 103 -21.01 -8.99 -0.49
CA PHE A 103 -21.01 -9.79 0.73
C PHE A 103 -21.19 -8.89 1.97
N PRO A 104 -22.06 -9.24 2.95
CA PRO A 104 -22.47 -8.36 4.03
C PRO A 104 -21.37 -8.21 5.09
N LEU A 105 -20.30 -7.51 4.76
CA LEU A 105 -19.22 -7.11 5.65
C LEU A 105 -19.18 -5.59 5.75
N SER A 106 -18.92 -5.04 6.93
CA SER A 106 -18.86 -3.57 7.07
C SER A 106 -17.66 -2.98 6.33
N ALA A 107 -17.80 -1.73 5.89
CA ALA A 107 -16.74 -0.99 5.19
C ALA A 107 -15.41 -0.99 5.97
N SER A 108 -15.47 -0.81 7.29
CA SER A 108 -14.30 -0.78 8.18
C SER A 108 -13.54 -2.10 8.17
N PHE A 109 -14.23 -3.25 8.11
CA PHE A 109 -13.58 -4.56 7.99
C PHE A 109 -13.01 -4.79 6.61
N TYR A 110 -13.67 -4.38 5.51
CA TYR A 110 -13.06 -4.43 4.17
C TYR A 110 -11.75 -3.66 4.13
N VAL A 111 -11.76 -2.39 4.57
CA VAL A 111 -10.55 -1.56 4.64
C VAL A 111 -9.52 -2.19 5.56
N GLY A 112 -9.93 -2.74 6.69
CA GLY A 112 -9.07 -3.45 7.63
C GLY A 112 -8.31 -4.61 6.98
N PHE A 113 -9.02 -5.54 6.31
CA PHE A 113 -8.38 -6.65 5.61
C PHE A 113 -7.44 -6.19 4.50
N PHE A 114 -7.85 -5.20 3.71
CA PHE A 114 -6.97 -4.63 2.70
C PHE A 114 -5.73 -3.96 3.33
N SER A 115 -5.88 -3.27 4.48
CA SER A 115 -4.77 -2.68 5.24
C SER A 115 -3.82 -3.75 5.76
N TYR A 116 -4.33 -4.88 6.25
CA TYR A 116 -3.53 -6.01 6.69
C TYR A 116 -2.61 -6.54 5.57
N PHE A 117 -3.17 -6.80 4.38
CA PHE A 117 -2.38 -7.29 3.26
C PHE A 117 -1.41 -6.25 2.72
N MET A 118 -1.80 -4.97 2.70
CA MET A 118 -0.93 -3.87 2.31
C MET A 118 0.27 -3.74 3.25
N ALA A 119 0.05 -3.90 4.57
CA ALA A 119 1.09 -3.82 5.58
C ALA A 119 2.16 -4.91 5.42
N ILE A 120 1.74 -6.14 5.07
CA ILE A 120 2.67 -7.24 4.77
C ILE A 120 3.60 -6.87 3.61
N GLN A 121 3.06 -6.31 2.52
CA GLN A 121 3.84 -5.85 1.38
C GLN A 121 4.78 -4.72 1.76
N TYR A 122 4.27 -3.72 2.48
CA TYR A 122 5.03 -2.54 2.88
C TYR A 122 6.28 -2.91 3.68
N ASP A 123 6.16 -3.80 4.65
CA ASP A 123 7.27 -4.25 5.48
C ASP A 123 8.22 -5.23 4.76
N ALA A 124 7.72 -5.95 3.75
CA ALA A 124 8.55 -6.89 2.98
C ALA A 124 9.45 -6.17 1.94
N PHE A 125 9.02 -5.04 1.39
CA PHE A 125 9.70 -4.36 0.28
C PHE A 125 10.04 -2.90 0.63
N THR A 126 11.09 -2.74 1.43
CA THR A 126 11.50 -1.44 2.00
C THR A 126 12.63 -0.74 1.23
N LYS A 127 13.20 -1.37 0.20
CA LYS A 127 14.34 -0.81 -0.56
C LYS A 127 14.15 -0.96 -2.06
N VAL A 128 14.59 0.05 -2.81
CA VAL A 128 14.72 0.04 -4.26
C VAL A 128 16.10 0.54 -4.66
N HIS A 129 16.88 -0.25 -5.39
CA HIS A 129 18.26 0.06 -5.76
C HIS A 129 19.13 0.53 -4.57
N GLY A 130 19.00 -0.14 -3.42
CA GLY A 130 19.71 0.20 -2.20
C GLY A 130 19.18 1.40 -1.43
N ARG A 131 18.21 2.14 -1.96
CA ARG A 131 17.58 3.30 -1.34
C ARG A 131 16.35 2.88 -0.56
N ALA A 132 16.21 3.41 0.66
CA ALA A 132 14.99 3.22 1.42
C ALA A 132 13.82 3.94 0.73
N TYR A 133 12.70 3.26 0.57
CA TYR A 133 11.45 3.86 0.09
C TYR A 133 10.25 3.23 0.81
N GLY A 134 9.13 3.93 0.80
CA GLY A 134 7.86 3.36 1.24
C GLY A 134 6.84 3.43 0.10
N SER A 135 6.29 2.29 -0.30
CA SER A 135 5.27 2.27 -1.36
C SER A 135 4.00 3.06 -0.98
N ILE A 136 3.69 3.15 0.32
CA ILE A 136 2.56 3.87 0.90
C ILE A 136 2.97 5.16 1.63
N PHE A 137 4.26 5.42 1.83
CA PHE A 137 4.75 6.51 2.69
C PHE A 137 5.22 7.71 1.86
N MET A 138 4.27 8.38 1.20
CA MET A 138 4.57 9.46 0.25
C MET A 138 5.28 10.66 0.90
N THR A 139 4.95 11.02 2.14
CA THR A 139 5.65 12.10 2.87
C THR A 139 7.16 11.80 3.02
N GLY A 140 7.52 10.55 3.34
CA GLY A 140 8.92 10.10 3.39
C GLY A 140 9.61 10.16 2.03
N ASN A 141 8.91 9.77 0.96
CA ASN A 141 9.41 9.86 -0.40
C ASN A 141 9.60 11.32 -0.84
N MET A 142 8.67 12.23 -0.51
CA MET A 142 8.80 13.68 -0.74
C MET A 142 10.01 14.28 -0.01
N LYS A 143 10.20 13.93 1.28
CA LYS A 143 11.37 14.32 2.04
C LYS A 143 12.67 13.88 1.36
N SER A 144 12.73 12.61 0.95
CA SER A 144 13.93 12.05 0.29
C SER A 144 14.18 12.68 -1.07
N MET A 145 13.14 12.93 -1.85
CA MET A 145 13.21 13.67 -3.12
C MET A 145 13.83 15.05 -2.91
N SER A 146 13.25 15.84 -2.00
CA SER A 146 13.68 17.22 -1.75
C SER A 146 15.11 17.29 -1.21
N ALA A 147 15.48 16.40 -0.30
CA ALA A 147 16.84 16.33 0.24
C ALA A 147 17.88 15.99 -0.84
N ASN A 148 17.58 15.03 -1.72
CA ASN A 148 18.48 14.69 -2.81
C ASN A 148 18.57 15.82 -3.86
N LEU A 149 17.47 16.50 -4.16
CA LEU A 149 17.46 17.65 -5.07
C LEU A 149 18.27 18.82 -4.51
N ALA A 150 18.14 19.15 -3.22
CA ALA A 150 18.93 20.16 -2.55
C ALA A 150 20.43 19.82 -2.60
N GLN A 151 20.79 18.59 -2.31
CA GLN A 151 22.17 18.11 -2.41
C GLN A 151 22.71 18.23 -3.84
N TYR A 152 21.94 17.87 -4.86
CA TYR A 152 22.33 18.07 -6.25
C TYR A 152 22.61 19.54 -6.59
N ILE A 153 21.75 20.45 -6.11
CA ILE A 153 21.93 21.90 -6.35
C ILE A 153 23.28 22.39 -5.78
N ILE A 154 23.63 21.89 -4.57
CA ILE A 154 24.85 22.27 -3.86
C ILE A 154 26.10 21.62 -4.46
N THR A 155 26.06 20.31 -4.68
CA THR A 155 27.27 19.53 -5.01
C THR A 155 27.41 19.23 -6.49
N ARG A 156 26.35 19.41 -7.30
CA ARG A 156 26.26 19.00 -8.72
C ARG A 156 26.47 17.49 -8.94
N ASP A 157 26.31 16.70 -7.89
CA ASP A 157 26.40 15.24 -7.96
C ASP A 157 25.19 14.65 -8.70
N GLN A 158 25.45 14.09 -9.89
CA GLN A 158 24.42 13.49 -10.77
C GLN A 158 23.71 12.29 -10.13
N GLU A 159 24.35 11.59 -9.21
CA GLU A 159 23.71 10.48 -8.49
C GLU A 159 22.59 10.99 -7.57
N LYS A 160 22.74 12.20 -7.02
CA LYS A 160 21.68 12.85 -6.25
C LYS A 160 20.49 13.24 -7.12
N LEU A 161 20.74 13.78 -8.31
CA LEU A 161 19.67 14.08 -9.27
C LEU A 161 18.92 12.81 -9.69
N ARG A 162 19.65 11.73 -9.99
CA ARG A 162 19.08 10.42 -10.33
C ARG A 162 18.23 9.87 -9.18
N SER A 163 18.72 10.01 -7.94
CA SER A 163 17.97 9.61 -6.75
C SER A 163 16.67 10.40 -6.57
N ALA A 164 16.72 11.72 -6.74
CA ALA A 164 15.53 12.57 -6.71
C ALA A 164 14.50 12.13 -7.77
N GLY A 165 14.96 11.86 -9.00
CA GLY A 165 14.11 11.38 -10.11
C GLY A 165 13.37 10.06 -9.79
N ILE A 166 14.01 9.13 -9.07
CA ILE A 166 13.37 7.90 -8.62
C ILE A 166 12.18 8.20 -7.69
N TYR A 167 12.36 9.11 -6.73
CA TYR A 167 11.27 9.49 -5.82
C TYR A 167 10.16 10.26 -6.53
N VAL A 168 10.48 11.09 -7.52
CA VAL A 168 9.46 11.74 -8.38
C VAL A 168 8.60 10.70 -9.07
N LEU A 169 9.19 9.66 -9.64
CA LEU A 169 8.47 8.57 -10.29
C LEU A 169 7.57 7.80 -9.31
N LEU A 170 8.05 7.51 -8.10
CA LEU A 170 7.26 6.82 -7.08
C LEU A 170 6.03 7.65 -6.66
N ILE A 171 6.22 8.96 -6.41
CA ILE A 171 5.14 9.87 -6.05
C ILE A 171 4.16 10.03 -7.21
N GLY A 172 4.66 10.20 -8.43
CA GLY A 172 3.84 10.33 -9.63
C GLY A 172 2.98 9.09 -9.89
N LEU A 173 3.54 7.88 -9.70
CA LEU A 173 2.79 6.64 -9.87
C LEU A 173 1.75 6.43 -8.76
N PHE A 174 2.05 6.79 -7.51
CA PHE A 174 1.05 6.79 -6.46
C PHE A 174 -0.12 7.71 -6.80
N PHE A 175 0.17 8.96 -7.21
CA PHE A 175 -0.85 9.92 -7.67
C PHE A 175 -1.67 9.36 -8.83
N THR A 176 -1.01 8.78 -9.84
CA THR A 176 -1.68 8.15 -11.00
C THR A 176 -2.57 6.99 -10.57
N GLY A 177 -2.08 6.16 -9.64
CA GLY A 177 -2.86 5.05 -9.08
C GLY A 177 -4.15 5.51 -8.43
N ALA A 178 -4.10 6.55 -7.60
CA ALA A 178 -5.29 7.14 -6.96
C ALA A 178 -6.28 7.68 -7.99
N GLY A 179 -5.80 8.40 -9.01
CA GLY A 179 -6.63 8.89 -10.11
C GLY A 179 -7.30 7.75 -10.91
N LEU A 180 -6.54 6.70 -11.24
CA LEU A 180 -7.07 5.53 -11.93
C LEU A 180 -8.13 4.78 -11.10
N ALA A 181 -7.95 4.68 -9.79
CA ALA A 181 -8.93 4.06 -8.91
C ALA A 181 -10.26 4.82 -8.92
N THR A 182 -10.20 6.16 -8.85
CA THR A 182 -11.40 7.00 -8.90
C THR A 182 -12.11 6.87 -10.25
N LEU A 183 -11.37 6.98 -11.37
CA LEU A 183 -11.94 6.84 -12.72
C LEU A 183 -12.55 5.45 -12.96
N SER A 184 -11.84 4.39 -12.57
CA SER A 184 -12.37 3.03 -12.69
C SER A 184 -13.51 2.77 -11.70
N GLY A 185 -13.55 3.45 -10.55
CA GLY A 185 -14.68 3.41 -9.62
C GLY A 185 -15.99 3.86 -10.23
N HIS A 186 -15.96 4.91 -11.07
CA HIS A 186 -17.14 5.35 -11.82
C HIS A 186 -17.60 4.35 -12.88
N LEU A 187 -16.67 3.55 -13.43
CA LEU A 187 -16.99 2.58 -14.50
C LEU A 187 -17.39 1.21 -13.97
N PHE A 188 -16.68 0.72 -12.97
CA PHE A 188 -16.77 -0.67 -12.48
C PHE A 188 -17.37 -0.79 -11.08
N GLY A 189 -17.61 0.34 -10.38
CA GLY A 189 -18.18 0.34 -9.05
C GLY A 189 -17.40 -0.56 -8.07
N ASN A 190 -18.12 -1.47 -7.41
CA ASN A 190 -17.56 -2.37 -6.41
C ASN A 190 -16.49 -3.35 -6.96
N TRP A 191 -16.44 -3.57 -8.27
CA TRP A 191 -15.46 -4.46 -8.93
C TRP A 191 -14.09 -3.81 -9.12
N THR A 192 -13.99 -2.50 -8.94
CA THR A 192 -12.75 -1.73 -9.15
C THR A 192 -11.56 -2.30 -8.39
N MET A 193 -11.77 -2.81 -7.18
CA MET A 193 -10.68 -3.35 -6.35
C MET A 193 -9.96 -4.56 -6.97
N LEU A 194 -10.57 -5.24 -7.95
CA LEU A 194 -9.89 -6.28 -8.75
C LEU A 194 -8.69 -5.72 -9.53
N GLY A 195 -8.67 -4.42 -9.83
CA GLY A 195 -7.50 -3.75 -10.42
C GLY A 195 -6.24 -3.89 -9.56
N SER A 196 -6.37 -3.78 -8.24
CA SER A 196 -5.27 -4.05 -7.30
C SER A 196 -4.83 -5.53 -7.36
N SER A 197 -5.77 -6.46 -7.42
CA SER A 197 -5.46 -7.89 -7.59
C SER A 197 -4.64 -8.15 -8.86
N LEU A 198 -5.01 -7.53 -9.99
CA LEU A 198 -4.27 -7.65 -11.25
C LEU A 198 -2.84 -7.08 -11.13
N LEU A 199 -2.68 -5.93 -10.48
CA LEU A 199 -1.36 -5.31 -10.27
C LEU A 199 -0.44 -6.18 -9.40
N ILE A 200 -0.95 -6.75 -8.29
CA ILE A 200 -0.17 -7.63 -7.42
C ILE A 200 0.16 -8.95 -8.13
N GLY A 201 -0.81 -9.50 -8.86
CA GLY A 201 -0.57 -10.69 -9.70
C GLY A 201 0.54 -10.45 -10.72
N ALA A 202 0.53 -9.30 -11.41
CA ALA A 202 1.59 -8.93 -12.34
C ALA A 202 2.96 -8.85 -11.64
N VAL A 203 3.04 -8.22 -10.44
CA VAL A 203 4.28 -8.17 -9.64
C VAL A 203 4.76 -9.56 -9.29
N TYR A 204 3.86 -10.44 -8.83
CA TYR A 204 4.21 -11.83 -8.49
C TYR A 204 4.84 -12.56 -9.69
N PHE A 205 4.21 -12.48 -10.87
CA PHE A 205 4.73 -13.12 -12.07
C PHE A 205 6.07 -12.53 -12.53
N ILE A 206 6.24 -11.19 -12.47
CA ILE A 206 7.53 -10.55 -12.80
C ILE A 206 8.64 -11.11 -11.91
N ILE A 207 8.43 -11.17 -10.58
CA ILE A 207 9.43 -11.71 -9.67
C ILE A 207 9.72 -13.18 -9.99
N ARG A 208 8.69 -13.96 -10.22
CA ARG A 208 8.83 -15.40 -10.45
C ARG A 208 9.60 -15.72 -11.74
N PHE A 209 9.37 -14.94 -12.81
CA PHE A 209 10.05 -15.14 -14.09
C PHE A 209 11.44 -14.48 -14.16
N GLU A 210 11.72 -13.44 -13.37
CA GLU A 210 13.06 -12.85 -13.29
C GLU A 210 14.02 -13.67 -12.40
N THR A 211 13.50 -14.56 -11.54
CA THR A 211 14.30 -15.41 -10.63
C THR A 211 14.41 -16.86 -11.09
N ALA A 212 13.76 -17.25 -12.17
CA ALA A 212 13.86 -18.56 -12.82
C ALA A 212 14.89 -18.55 -13.94
#